data_e7f4ecd5f8117cf8639bbda2685ea8c1
#
_entry.id   e7f4ecd5f8117cf8639bbda2685ea8c1
#
_cell.length_a   1.000
_cell.length_b   1.000
_cell.length_c   1.000
_cell.angle_alpha   90.00
_cell.angle_beta   90.00
_cell.angle_gamma   90.00
#
_symmetry.space_group_name_H-M   'P 1'
#
loop_
_entity.id
_entity.type
_entity.pdbx_description
1 polymer ?
#
loop_
_entity_poly.entity_id
_entity_poly.type
_entity_poly.pdbx_seq_one_letter_code
_entity_poly.pdbx_strand_id
1 'polypeptide(L)'
;LLAKDMVSKYEVENLELSAKNLKAMVEIAQKQIAQAKQKRQEVLNQYQYLKIKAPNESVVIEKHIKAGELALAGVPALVLADLSSLKITTEIAESYLSGVKIGDRARVEIPSIGCISEGKVEAIIPSSNPMAHTFKMKLSFNCKELKAYPGMYAVVVVGD
;
A
#
# COMPACT_ATOMS: atom_id res chain seq x y z
N LEU A 1 -27.95 41.56 -38.51
CA LEU A 1 -28.67 42.03 -39.72
C LEU A 1 -29.89 41.13 -39.95
N LEU A 2 -30.82 41.12 -39.00
CA LEU A 2 -32.17 40.61 -39.22
C LEU A 2 -32.95 41.78 -39.83
N ALA A 3 -33.03 41.79 -41.13
CA ALA A 3 -33.95 42.63 -41.81
C ALA A 3 -35.37 42.30 -41.34
N LYS A 4 -36.01 43.21 -40.71
CA LYS A 4 -37.27 43.08 -39.97
C LYS A 4 -38.48 42.60 -40.78
N ASP A 5 -38.30 42.34 -42.06
CA ASP A 5 -39.41 42.11 -43.01
C ASP A 5 -39.23 40.91 -43.96
N MET A 6 -38.18 40.03 -43.73
CA MET A 6 -37.92 38.91 -44.66
C MET A 6 -38.13 37.49 -44.07
N VAL A 7 -38.35 37.37 -42.76
CA VAL A 7 -38.55 36.05 -42.13
C VAL A 7 -39.74 36.09 -41.17
N SER A 8 -40.66 35.15 -41.29
CA SER A 8 -41.79 34.99 -40.38
C SER A 8 -41.34 34.73 -38.97
N LYS A 9 -41.94 35.32 -37.95
CA LYS A 9 -41.68 35.06 -36.54
C LYS A 9 -41.72 33.57 -36.22
N TYR A 10 -42.60 32.84 -36.85
CA TYR A 10 -42.73 31.38 -36.74
C TYR A 10 -41.50 30.62 -37.25
N GLU A 11 -40.88 31.10 -38.34
CA GLU A 11 -39.64 30.46 -38.86
C GLU A 11 -38.45 30.69 -37.93
N VAL A 12 -38.35 31.84 -37.30
CA VAL A 12 -37.33 32.15 -36.31
C VAL A 12 -37.48 31.25 -35.08
N GLU A 13 -38.70 31.11 -34.55
CA GLU A 13 -39.01 30.25 -33.42
C GLU A 13 -38.70 28.77 -33.72
N ASN A 14 -39.00 28.27 -34.92
CA ASN A 14 -38.67 26.91 -35.35
C ASN A 14 -37.16 26.68 -35.48
N LEU A 15 -36.41 27.65 -35.99
CA LEU A 15 -34.96 27.57 -36.07
C LEU A 15 -34.31 27.60 -34.69
N GLU A 16 -34.81 28.44 -33.77
CA GLU A 16 -34.34 28.44 -32.38
C GLU A 16 -34.61 27.11 -31.66
N LEU A 17 -35.81 26.55 -31.86
CA LEU A 17 -36.15 25.22 -31.31
C LEU A 17 -35.24 24.12 -31.88
N SER A 18 -35.01 24.15 -33.19
CA SER A 18 -34.09 23.22 -33.85
C SER A 18 -32.67 23.35 -33.34
N ALA A 19 -32.19 24.57 -33.14
CA ALA A 19 -30.89 24.84 -32.59
C ALA A 19 -30.74 24.31 -31.12
N LYS A 20 -31.81 24.51 -30.31
CA LYS A 20 -31.85 23.95 -28.94
C LYS A 20 -31.84 22.42 -28.95
N ASN A 21 -32.62 21.80 -29.82
CA ASN A 21 -32.65 20.35 -29.97
C ASN A 21 -31.27 19.77 -30.38
N LEU A 22 -30.60 20.41 -31.34
CA LEU A 22 -29.26 20.01 -31.76
C LEU A 22 -28.23 20.17 -30.63
N LYS A 23 -28.30 21.27 -29.88
CA LYS A 23 -27.44 21.44 -28.69
C LYS A 23 -27.67 20.35 -27.66
N ALA A 24 -28.95 20.02 -27.38
CA ALA A 24 -29.28 18.93 -26.46
C ALA A 24 -28.74 17.57 -26.96
N MET A 25 -28.84 17.29 -28.26
CA MET A 25 -28.28 16.10 -28.87
C MET A 25 -26.74 16.02 -28.72
N VAL A 26 -26.04 17.12 -28.91
CA VAL A 26 -24.61 17.24 -28.72
C VAL A 26 -24.23 16.96 -27.24
N GLU A 27 -24.99 17.55 -26.32
CA GLU A 27 -24.76 17.31 -24.88
C GLU A 27 -24.98 15.85 -24.51
N ILE A 28 -26.05 15.23 -25.00
CA ILE A 28 -26.30 13.79 -24.79
C ILE A 28 -25.14 12.94 -25.34
N ALA A 29 -24.68 13.24 -26.55
CA ALA A 29 -23.55 12.51 -27.15
C ALA A 29 -22.26 12.69 -26.32
N GLN A 30 -21.99 13.88 -25.80
CA GLN A 30 -20.86 14.13 -24.91
C GLN A 30 -20.95 13.32 -23.60
N LYS A 31 -22.15 13.24 -23.00
CA LYS A 31 -22.40 12.41 -21.81
C LYS A 31 -22.18 10.92 -22.10
N GLN A 32 -22.65 10.46 -23.26
CA GLN A 32 -22.42 9.05 -23.67
C GLN A 32 -20.91 8.75 -23.87
N ILE A 33 -20.16 9.67 -24.47
CA ILE A 33 -18.71 9.54 -24.61
C ILE A 33 -18.05 9.48 -23.23
N ALA A 34 -18.45 10.34 -22.29
CA ALA A 34 -17.92 10.34 -20.93
C ALA A 34 -18.21 9.02 -20.23
N GLN A 35 -19.43 8.50 -20.34
CA GLN A 35 -19.82 7.20 -19.79
C GLN A 35 -19.02 6.04 -20.39
N ALA A 36 -18.82 6.02 -21.70
CA ALA A 36 -18.01 5.02 -22.36
C ALA A 36 -16.54 5.05 -21.93
N LYS A 37 -15.98 6.25 -21.72
CA LYS A 37 -14.62 6.43 -21.17
C LYS A 37 -14.51 5.88 -19.76
N GLN A 38 -15.49 6.13 -18.88
CA GLN A 38 -15.51 5.59 -17.52
C GLN A 38 -15.59 4.06 -17.53
N LYS A 39 -16.47 3.49 -18.37
CA LYS A 39 -16.59 2.04 -18.51
C LYS A 39 -15.30 1.39 -19.01
N ARG A 40 -14.63 2.02 -19.97
CA ARG A 40 -13.31 1.58 -20.43
C ARG A 40 -12.29 1.61 -19.30
N GLN A 41 -12.28 2.68 -18.48
CA GLN A 41 -11.35 2.78 -17.36
C GLN A 41 -11.58 1.70 -16.29
N GLU A 42 -12.84 1.41 -16.00
CA GLU A 42 -13.22 0.32 -15.10
C GLU A 42 -12.68 -1.03 -15.57
N VAL A 43 -12.87 -1.35 -16.85
CA VAL A 43 -12.35 -2.60 -17.45
C VAL A 43 -10.80 -2.62 -17.42
N LEU A 44 -10.15 -1.50 -17.69
CA LEU A 44 -8.69 -1.42 -17.61
C LEU A 44 -8.18 -1.65 -16.17
N ASN A 45 -8.87 -1.11 -15.18
CA ASN A 45 -8.53 -1.35 -13.78
C ASN A 45 -8.67 -2.84 -13.43
N GLN A 46 -9.76 -3.48 -13.86
CA GLN A 46 -9.93 -4.94 -13.68
C GLN A 46 -8.80 -5.73 -14.36
N TYR A 47 -8.38 -5.30 -15.55
CA TYR A 47 -7.30 -5.95 -16.29
C TYR A 47 -5.94 -5.84 -15.57
N GLN A 48 -5.70 -4.78 -14.81
CA GLN A 48 -4.47 -4.63 -14.03
C GLN A 48 -4.32 -5.71 -12.95
N TYR A 49 -5.42 -6.21 -12.39
CA TYR A 49 -5.40 -7.30 -11.41
C TYR A 49 -4.96 -8.66 -11.97
N LEU A 50 -4.95 -8.81 -13.30
CA LEU A 50 -4.44 -10.03 -13.95
C LEU A 50 -2.90 -10.11 -13.96
N LYS A 51 -2.21 -8.99 -13.70
CA LYS A 51 -0.76 -8.91 -13.61
C LYS A 51 -0.35 -8.34 -12.26
N ILE A 52 -0.22 -9.21 -11.28
CA ILE A 52 0.23 -8.82 -9.94
C ILE A 52 1.74 -8.56 -9.99
N LYS A 53 2.15 -7.38 -9.54
CA LYS A 53 3.56 -7.00 -9.40
C LYS A 53 3.87 -6.78 -7.92
N ALA A 54 5.09 -7.09 -7.51
CA ALA A 54 5.57 -6.71 -6.19
C ALA A 54 5.59 -5.17 -6.09
N PRO A 55 5.12 -4.58 -4.98
CA PRO A 55 5.07 -3.13 -4.79
C PRO A 55 6.47 -2.51 -4.67
N ASN A 56 7.43 -3.25 -4.15
CA ASN A 56 8.82 -2.87 -3.92
C ASN A 56 9.74 -4.07 -4.12
N GLU A 57 11.04 -3.85 -4.01
CA GLU A 57 12.03 -4.92 -4.02
C GLU A 57 11.80 -5.81 -2.80
N SER A 58 11.50 -7.10 -3.03
CA SER A 58 11.08 -8.02 -1.99
C SER A 58 11.48 -9.45 -2.31
N VAL A 59 11.54 -10.28 -1.29
CA VAL A 59 11.84 -11.70 -1.40
C VAL A 59 10.58 -12.51 -1.10
N VAL A 60 10.34 -13.56 -1.89
CA VAL A 60 9.24 -14.50 -1.64
C VAL A 60 9.59 -15.36 -0.45
N ILE A 61 8.81 -15.29 0.63
CA ILE A 61 8.97 -16.11 1.83
C ILE A 61 8.16 -17.40 1.70
N GLU A 62 6.90 -17.26 1.24
CA GLU A 62 5.99 -18.39 1.11
C GLU A 62 5.28 -18.32 -0.25
N LYS A 63 5.06 -19.50 -0.82
CA LYS A 63 4.34 -19.68 -2.08
C LYS A 63 3.22 -20.69 -1.86
N HIS A 64 1.98 -20.24 -1.93
CA HIS A 64 0.79 -21.07 -1.72
C HIS A 64 0.07 -21.46 -3.01
N ILE A 65 0.53 -21.00 -4.16
CA ILE A 65 -0.09 -21.28 -5.47
C ILE A 65 0.96 -21.80 -6.46
N LYS A 66 0.54 -22.71 -7.32
CA LYS A 66 1.34 -23.23 -8.43
C LYS A 66 0.76 -22.80 -9.78
N ALA A 67 1.57 -22.87 -10.82
CA ALA A 67 1.09 -22.63 -12.19
C ALA A 67 0.00 -23.64 -12.54
N GLY A 68 -1.11 -23.16 -13.08
CA GLY A 68 -2.29 -23.97 -13.43
C GLY A 68 -3.35 -24.07 -12.32
N GLU A 69 -3.08 -23.60 -11.11
CA GLU A 69 -4.06 -23.56 -10.04
C GLU A 69 -4.93 -22.30 -10.12
N LEU A 70 -6.15 -22.40 -9.61
CA LEU A 70 -7.10 -21.30 -9.55
C LEU A 70 -6.77 -20.36 -8.39
N ALA A 71 -6.51 -19.10 -8.69
CA ALA A 71 -6.37 -18.06 -7.67
C ALA A 71 -7.76 -17.59 -7.21
N LEU A 72 -8.03 -17.72 -5.92
CA LEU A 72 -9.28 -17.29 -5.30
C LEU A 72 -9.08 -15.96 -4.56
N ALA A 73 -10.07 -15.08 -4.65
CA ALA A 73 -10.06 -13.84 -3.89
C ALA A 73 -10.05 -14.10 -2.38
N GLY A 74 -9.18 -13.39 -1.65
CA GLY A 74 -9.04 -13.56 -0.20
C GLY A 74 -8.07 -14.66 0.25
N VAL A 75 -7.54 -15.46 -0.68
CA VAL A 75 -6.51 -16.46 -0.37
C VAL A 75 -5.14 -15.91 -0.77
N PRO A 76 -4.17 -15.84 0.16
CA PRO A 76 -2.83 -15.36 -0.18
C PRO A 76 -2.15 -16.35 -1.13
N ALA A 77 -1.71 -15.87 -2.30
CA ALA A 77 -0.98 -16.66 -3.28
C ALA A 77 0.53 -16.69 -2.99
N LEU A 78 1.07 -15.56 -2.57
CA LEU A 78 2.49 -15.38 -2.25
C LEU A 78 2.60 -14.49 -1.00
N VAL A 79 3.57 -14.80 -0.14
CA VAL A 79 3.99 -13.93 0.97
C VAL A 79 5.34 -13.34 0.63
N LEU A 80 5.42 -12.02 0.63
CA LEU A 80 6.62 -11.26 0.30
C LEU A 80 7.16 -10.57 1.55
N ALA A 81 8.48 -10.52 1.71
CA ALA A 81 9.14 -9.68 2.71
C ALA A 81 9.99 -8.61 2.03
N ASP A 82 9.84 -7.40 2.52
CA ASP A 82 10.76 -6.30 2.23
C ASP A 82 11.97 -6.41 3.15
N LEU A 83 13.14 -6.67 2.56
CA LEU A 83 14.37 -6.79 3.33
C LEU A 83 15.02 -5.44 3.68
N SER A 84 14.53 -4.35 3.09
CA SER A 84 15.08 -3.00 3.33
C SER A 84 14.64 -2.40 4.66
N SER A 85 13.54 -2.91 5.22
CA SER A 85 12.88 -2.37 6.43
C SER A 85 12.74 -3.39 7.55
N LEU A 86 13.68 -4.32 7.66
CA LEU A 86 13.67 -5.31 8.72
C LEU A 86 13.81 -4.67 10.10
N LYS A 87 13.08 -5.23 11.06
CA LYS A 87 13.11 -4.80 12.47
C LYS A 87 13.32 -5.99 13.37
N ILE A 88 14.02 -5.76 14.47
CA ILE A 88 14.16 -6.75 15.52
C ILE A 88 12.98 -6.59 16.47
N THR A 89 12.35 -7.70 16.80
CA THR A 89 11.33 -7.75 17.85
C THR A 89 11.89 -8.58 19.00
N THR A 90 12.00 -7.99 20.18
CA THR A 90 12.41 -8.67 21.40
C THR A 90 11.39 -8.43 22.51
N GLU A 91 11.43 -9.25 23.53
CA GLU A 91 10.60 -9.07 24.73
C GLU A 91 11.48 -8.58 25.88
N ILE A 92 10.97 -7.59 26.60
CA ILE A 92 11.59 -7.02 27.79
C ILE A 92 10.65 -7.21 28.98
N ALA A 93 11.16 -7.62 30.13
CA ALA A 93 10.37 -7.73 31.34
C ALA A 93 9.98 -6.33 31.87
N GLU A 94 8.79 -6.24 32.46
CA GLU A 94 8.24 -4.98 33.02
C GLU A 94 9.21 -4.30 34.01
N SER A 95 9.94 -5.08 34.78
CA SER A 95 10.94 -4.59 35.76
C SER A 95 12.06 -3.76 35.14
N TYR A 96 12.40 -3.99 33.87
CA TYR A 96 13.45 -3.26 33.15
C TYR A 96 12.90 -2.11 32.30
N LEU A 97 11.59 -1.97 32.21
CA LEU A 97 10.94 -0.97 31.33
C LEU A 97 11.29 0.47 31.74
N SER A 98 11.47 0.73 33.03
CA SER A 98 11.81 2.06 33.55
C SER A 98 13.16 2.59 33.05
N GLY A 99 14.06 1.68 32.68
CA GLY A 99 15.40 1.99 32.19
C GLY A 99 15.49 2.16 30.67
N VAL A 100 14.40 1.89 29.91
CA VAL A 100 14.43 1.91 28.45
C VAL A 100 13.41 2.89 27.91
N LYS A 101 13.85 3.77 26.99
CA LYS A 101 13.00 4.76 26.31
C LYS A 101 13.03 4.57 24.81
N ILE A 102 11.96 5.02 24.16
CA ILE A 102 11.94 5.15 22.70
C ILE A 102 13.03 6.13 22.28
N GLY A 103 13.86 5.70 21.36
CA GLY A 103 15.01 6.47 20.89
C GLY A 103 16.35 6.01 21.46
N ASP A 104 16.36 5.19 22.50
CA ASP A 104 17.59 4.68 23.09
C ASP A 104 18.35 3.79 22.09
N ARG A 105 19.67 3.81 22.23
CA ARG A 105 20.57 2.97 21.45
C ARG A 105 20.71 1.62 22.10
N ALA A 106 20.82 0.62 21.27
CA ALA A 106 21.03 -0.76 21.69
C ALA A 106 22.10 -1.42 20.82
N ARG A 107 22.93 -2.21 21.41
CA ARG A 107 23.83 -3.08 20.65
C ARG A 107 23.05 -4.31 20.15
N VAL A 108 23.09 -4.50 18.86
CA VAL A 108 22.43 -5.62 18.17
C VAL A 108 23.51 -6.54 17.60
N GLU A 109 23.36 -7.82 17.88
CA GLU A 109 24.21 -8.85 17.34
C GLU A 109 23.37 -9.95 16.69
N ILE A 110 23.67 -10.29 15.43
CA ILE A 110 23.05 -11.39 14.69
C ILE A 110 24.13 -12.42 14.40
N PRO A 111 24.29 -13.45 15.27
CA PRO A 111 25.44 -14.37 15.21
C PRO A 111 25.50 -15.17 13.91
N SER A 112 24.33 -15.52 13.33
CA SER A 112 24.26 -16.35 12.12
C SER A 112 24.91 -15.71 10.88
N ILE A 113 25.04 -14.39 10.87
CA ILE A 113 25.67 -13.63 9.77
C ILE A 113 26.88 -12.81 10.26
N GLY A 114 27.25 -12.91 11.54
CA GLY A 114 28.34 -12.14 12.12
C GLY A 114 28.12 -10.62 12.13
N CYS A 115 26.86 -10.17 12.07
CA CYS A 115 26.56 -8.75 12.10
C CYS A 115 26.52 -8.25 13.54
N ILE A 116 27.31 -7.19 13.80
CA ILE A 116 27.23 -6.41 15.02
C ILE A 116 26.94 -4.96 14.58
N SER A 117 25.83 -4.41 15.04
CA SER A 117 25.43 -3.06 14.70
C SER A 117 24.81 -2.33 15.87
N GLU A 118 24.73 -1.01 15.75
CA GLU A 118 23.95 -0.18 16.65
C GLU A 118 22.50 -0.13 16.16
N GLY A 119 21.58 -0.51 17.04
CA GLY A 119 20.15 -0.41 16.83
C GLY A 119 19.54 0.74 17.61
N LYS A 120 18.33 1.13 17.26
CA LYS A 120 17.56 2.15 17.97
C LYS A 120 16.18 1.63 18.32
N VAL A 121 15.76 1.84 19.57
CA VAL A 121 14.41 1.52 20.02
C VAL A 121 13.39 2.42 19.33
N GLU A 122 12.50 1.83 18.54
CA GLU A 122 11.46 2.56 17.81
C GLU A 122 10.11 2.51 18.51
N ALA A 123 9.78 1.38 19.12
CA ALA A 123 8.50 1.21 19.78
C ALA A 123 8.61 0.24 20.95
N ILE A 124 7.84 0.51 21.98
CA ILE A 124 7.59 -0.38 23.12
C ILE A 124 6.08 -0.62 23.15
N ILE A 125 5.68 -1.86 23.01
CA ILE A 125 4.28 -2.27 22.86
C ILE A 125 3.92 -3.19 24.02
N PRO A 126 2.88 -2.92 24.81
CA PRO A 126 2.41 -3.82 25.85
C PRO A 126 2.12 -5.22 25.26
N SER A 127 2.49 -6.27 25.98
CA SER A 127 2.09 -7.61 25.58
C SER A 127 0.56 -7.77 25.68
N SER A 128 0.00 -8.51 24.72
CA SER A 128 -1.42 -8.87 24.78
C SER A 128 -1.75 -9.91 25.85
N ASN A 129 -0.71 -10.53 26.45
CA ASN A 129 -0.86 -11.49 27.55
C ASN A 129 -0.52 -10.82 28.89
N PRO A 130 -1.52 -10.47 29.72
CA PRO A 130 -1.29 -9.83 31.01
C PRO A 130 -0.48 -10.68 32.00
N MET A 131 -0.49 -12.01 31.82
CA MET A 131 0.22 -12.94 32.70
C MET A 131 1.72 -13.00 32.41
N ALA A 132 2.16 -12.50 31.25
CA ALA A 132 3.56 -12.58 30.86
C ALA A 132 4.44 -11.50 31.51
N HIS A 133 3.87 -10.40 32.00
CA HIS A 133 4.59 -9.23 32.52
C HIS A 133 5.75 -8.79 31.62
N THR A 134 5.54 -8.86 30.29
CA THR A 134 6.52 -8.51 29.28
C THR A 134 5.97 -7.45 28.32
N PHE A 135 6.88 -6.71 27.73
CA PHE A 135 6.59 -5.73 26.66
C PHE A 135 7.37 -6.13 25.41
N LYS A 136 6.72 -6.01 24.24
CA LYS A 136 7.41 -6.20 22.96
C LYS A 136 8.12 -4.90 22.59
N MET A 137 9.40 -4.98 22.38
CA MET A 137 10.23 -3.87 21.93
C MET A 137 10.62 -4.08 20.47
N LYS A 138 10.44 -3.06 19.64
CA LYS A 138 10.88 -3.05 18.24
C LYS A 138 12.07 -2.13 18.10
N LEU A 139 13.10 -2.64 17.43
CA LEU A 139 14.32 -1.90 17.15
C LEU A 139 14.59 -1.86 15.65
N SER A 140 15.06 -0.74 15.17
CA SER A 140 15.75 -0.67 13.88
C SER A 140 17.20 -1.08 14.05
N PHE A 141 17.78 -1.61 12.99
CA PHE A 141 19.20 -1.97 12.92
C PHE A 141 19.69 -1.80 11.48
N ASN A 142 21.00 -1.76 11.30
CA ASN A 142 21.60 -1.62 9.98
C ASN A 142 22.85 -2.47 9.85
N CYS A 143 22.75 -3.58 9.12
CA CYS A 143 23.87 -4.42 8.72
C CYS A 143 24.25 -4.11 7.27
N LYS A 144 25.02 -3.04 7.05
CA LYS A 144 25.29 -2.42 5.73
C LYS A 144 25.74 -3.37 4.61
N GLU A 145 26.34 -4.52 4.91
CA GLU A 145 26.92 -5.40 3.92
C GLU A 145 26.37 -6.84 3.96
N LEU A 146 25.61 -7.19 5.00
CA LEU A 146 25.15 -8.55 5.25
C LEU A 146 23.63 -8.61 5.11
N LYS A 147 23.14 -9.57 4.33
CA LYS A 147 21.70 -9.77 4.15
C LYS A 147 21.10 -10.50 5.33
N ALA A 148 20.40 -9.78 6.19
CA ALA A 148 19.55 -10.37 7.21
C ALA A 148 18.22 -10.83 6.59
N TYR A 149 17.66 -11.91 7.12
CA TYR A 149 16.37 -12.46 6.70
C TYR A 149 15.40 -12.55 7.88
N PRO A 150 14.08 -12.43 7.62
CA PRO A 150 13.08 -12.66 8.66
C PRO A 150 13.25 -14.03 9.30
N GLY A 151 13.07 -14.10 10.63
CA GLY A 151 13.22 -15.34 11.40
C GLY A 151 14.63 -15.61 11.92
N MET A 152 15.62 -14.77 11.59
CA MET A 152 16.95 -14.88 12.20
C MET A 152 16.92 -14.49 13.67
N TYR A 153 17.73 -15.18 14.47
CA TYR A 153 17.94 -14.88 15.88
C TYR A 153 18.86 -13.66 16.04
N ALA A 154 18.50 -12.76 16.93
CA ALA A 154 19.32 -11.61 17.28
C ALA A 154 19.41 -11.46 18.80
N VAL A 155 20.55 -11.02 19.27
CA VAL A 155 20.80 -10.63 20.66
C VAL A 155 20.79 -9.11 20.74
N VAL A 156 20.06 -8.57 21.70
CA VAL A 156 19.94 -7.12 21.93
C VAL A 156 20.40 -6.80 23.34
N VAL A 157 21.36 -5.89 23.46
CA VAL A 157 21.82 -5.35 24.74
C VAL A 157 21.43 -3.88 24.78
N VAL A 158 20.59 -3.52 25.73
CA VAL A 158 20.10 -2.14 25.96
C VAL A 158 20.71 -1.63 27.24
N GLY A 159 21.26 -0.42 27.22
CA GLY A 159 21.82 0.26 28.38
C GLY A 159 23.24 -0.21 28.69
N ASP A 160 24.20 0.48 28.12
CA ASP A 160 25.55 0.71 28.66
C ASP A 160 25.62 2.12 29.23
#